data_73ab1946fe696b9090fb52a0ce4d5572
#
_entry.id   73ab1946fe696b9090fb52a0ce4d5572
#
_cell.length_a   1.000
_cell.length_b   1.000
_cell.length_c   1.000
_cell.angle_alpha   90.00
_cell.angle_beta   90.00
_cell.angle_gamma   90.00
#
_symmetry.space_group_name_H-M   'P 1'
#
loop_
_entity.id
_entity.type
_entity.pdbx_description
1 polymer ?
#
loop_
_entity_poly.entity_id
_entity_poly.type
_entity_poly.pdbx_seq_one_letter_code
_entity_poly.pdbx_strand_id
1 'polypeptide(L)'
;MMAIFDMNNKRGISAIVATVLIILITVAAVTIIWAAIIPLVSNQLEKGSACLDATSQLSIVDKGFTCWEEDDPLTIRQTFIQIKRGAKEFDLTGIYLSTETDGVSYSFNTSSANVKSPPLFSAPKIPFENEIQVIKIVVVGSVAHPFSSMPIPDRVSIAPII
;
A
#
# COMPACT_ATOMS: atom_id res chain seq x y z
N MET A 1 -63.03 31.98 -36.09
CA MET A 1 -62.09 33.13 -36.00
C MET A 1 -60.89 32.68 -35.22
N MET A 2 -59.85 32.27 -35.90
CA MET A 2 -58.69 31.60 -35.35
C MET A 2 -57.58 32.65 -35.21
N ALA A 3 -57.22 32.98 -33.97
CA ALA A 3 -56.17 33.94 -33.71
C ALA A 3 -54.83 33.23 -33.89
N ILE A 4 -54.11 33.62 -34.94
CA ILE A 4 -52.77 33.19 -35.22
C ILE A 4 -51.87 33.94 -34.25
N PHE A 5 -51.31 33.22 -33.25
CA PHE A 5 -50.28 33.73 -32.36
C PHE A 5 -48.97 33.86 -33.16
N ASP A 6 -48.63 35.08 -33.54
CA ASP A 6 -47.35 35.40 -34.18
C ASP A 6 -46.25 35.33 -33.14
N MET A 7 -45.57 34.19 -33.06
CA MET A 7 -44.41 33.96 -32.20
C MET A 7 -43.10 34.29 -32.94
N ASN A 8 -43.04 35.43 -33.61
CA ASN A 8 -41.83 35.80 -34.33
C ASN A 8 -41.06 36.95 -33.66
N ASN A 9 -40.78 36.81 -32.37
CA ASN A 9 -39.85 37.70 -31.69
C ASN A 9 -38.60 36.94 -31.22
N LYS A 10 -37.90 36.27 -32.14
CA LYS A 10 -36.56 35.74 -31.91
C LYS A 10 -35.60 36.91 -31.90
N ARG A 11 -35.43 37.55 -30.74
CA ARG A 11 -34.31 38.44 -30.48
C ARG A 11 -33.05 37.63 -30.55
N GLY A 12 -32.43 37.59 -31.73
CA GLY A 12 -31.14 36.95 -31.91
C GLY A 12 -30.15 37.58 -30.94
N ILE A 13 -29.61 36.77 -30.06
CA ILE A 13 -28.47 37.20 -29.22
C ILE A 13 -27.39 37.65 -30.19
N SER A 14 -26.89 38.91 -30.03
CA SER A 14 -25.83 39.42 -30.88
C SER A 14 -24.65 38.48 -30.85
N ALA A 15 -24.06 38.13 -31.98
CA ALA A 15 -22.92 37.22 -32.09
C ALA A 15 -21.76 37.64 -31.14
N ILE A 16 -21.59 38.95 -30.93
CA ILE A 16 -20.60 39.50 -30.02
C ILE A 16 -20.89 39.11 -28.57
N VAL A 17 -22.14 39.19 -28.14
CA VAL A 17 -22.54 38.78 -26.77
C VAL A 17 -22.35 37.28 -26.56
N ALA A 18 -22.68 36.49 -27.57
CA ALA A 18 -22.49 35.02 -27.51
C ALA A 18 -21.02 34.65 -27.38
N THR A 19 -20.13 35.30 -28.14
CA THR A 19 -18.69 34.99 -28.03
C THR A 19 -18.10 35.43 -26.68
N VAL A 20 -18.49 36.53 -26.14
CA VAL A 20 -18.04 37.00 -24.81
C VAL A 20 -18.54 36.04 -23.71
N LEU A 21 -19.79 35.58 -23.78
CA LEU A 21 -20.34 34.61 -22.83
C LEU A 21 -19.58 33.29 -22.88
N ILE A 22 -19.26 32.78 -24.08
CA ILE A 22 -18.49 31.53 -24.19
C ILE A 22 -17.10 31.69 -23.57
N ILE A 23 -16.40 32.78 -23.82
CA ILE A 23 -15.09 33.03 -23.23
C ILE A 23 -15.19 33.12 -21.70
N LEU A 24 -16.17 33.82 -21.16
CA LEU A 24 -16.36 33.92 -19.71
C LEU A 24 -16.64 32.57 -19.06
N ILE A 25 -17.50 31.76 -19.67
CA ILE A 25 -17.83 30.41 -19.16
C ILE A 25 -16.60 29.51 -19.23
N THR A 26 -15.82 29.54 -20.31
CA THR A 26 -14.63 28.69 -20.43
C THR A 26 -13.55 29.07 -19.41
N VAL A 27 -13.29 30.34 -19.20
CA VAL A 27 -12.34 30.82 -18.18
C VAL A 27 -12.83 30.45 -16.79
N ALA A 28 -14.10 30.64 -16.48
CA ALA A 28 -14.68 30.22 -15.20
C ALA A 28 -14.57 28.71 -14.96
N ALA A 29 -14.89 27.90 -15.97
CA ALA A 29 -14.77 26.45 -15.87
C ALA A 29 -13.33 26.00 -15.61
N VAL A 30 -12.36 26.56 -16.35
CA VAL A 30 -10.93 26.22 -16.16
C VAL A 30 -10.45 26.59 -14.77
N THR A 31 -10.80 27.76 -14.26
CA THR A 31 -10.37 28.18 -12.92
C THR A 31 -10.93 27.30 -11.82
N ILE A 32 -12.18 26.84 -11.93
CA ILE A 32 -12.78 25.90 -10.97
C ILE A 32 -12.06 24.55 -11.02
N ILE A 33 -11.78 24.02 -12.20
CA ILE A 33 -11.06 22.78 -12.38
C ILE A 33 -9.67 22.85 -11.72
N TRP A 34 -8.92 23.92 -11.98
CA TRP A 34 -7.60 24.12 -11.39
C TRP A 34 -7.65 24.20 -9.87
N ALA A 35 -8.58 24.96 -9.32
CA ALA A 35 -8.72 25.11 -7.87
C ALA A 35 -9.09 23.80 -7.15
N ALA A 36 -9.81 22.90 -7.81
CA ALA A 36 -10.20 21.62 -7.22
C ALA A 36 -9.16 20.51 -7.46
N ILE A 37 -8.59 20.43 -8.66
CA ILE A 37 -7.73 19.30 -9.04
C ILE A 37 -6.32 19.44 -8.45
N ILE A 38 -5.73 20.65 -8.43
CA ILE A 38 -4.36 20.80 -7.93
C ILE A 38 -4.18 20.30 -6.51
N PRO A 39 -4.99 20.70 -5.50
CA PRO A 39 -4.81 20.21 -4.15
C PRO A 39 -5.06 18.70 -4.02
N LEU A 40 -5.99 18.16 -4.80
CA LEU A 40 -6.29 16.73 -4.78
C LEU A 40 -5.13 15.91 -5.34
N VAL A 41 -4.58 16.32 -6.47
CA VAL A 41 -3.43 15.63 -7.10
C VAL A 41 -2.17 15.78 -6.24
N SER A 42 -1.92 16.96 -5.67
CA SER A 42 -0.78 17.18 -4.77
C SER A 42 -0.81 16.25 -3.57
N ASN A 43 -1.97 16.13 -2.90
CA ASN A 43 -2.13 15.24 -1.75
C ASN A 43 -1.97 13.74 -2.12
N GLN A 44 -2.43 13.36 -3.31
CA GLN A 44 -2.26 11.98 -3.78
C GLN A 44 -0.82 11.66 -4.16
N LEU A 45 -0.12 12.60 -4.78
CA LEU A 45 1.29 12.44 -5.13
C LEU A 45 2.16 12.37 -3.88
N GLU A 46 1.90 13.18 -2.87
CA GLU A 46 2.64 13.15 -1.61
C GLU A 46 2.51 11.79 -0.91
N LYS A 47 1.27 11.28 -0.79
CA LYS A 47 1.03 9.95 -0.22
C LYS A 47 1.64 8.83 -1.06
N GLY A 48 1.52 8.92 -2.37
CA GLY A 48 2.09 7.94 -3.29
C GLY A 48 3.62 7.90 -3.23
N SER A 49 4.27 9.07 -3.18
CA SER A 49 5.72 9.15 -3.07
C SER A 49 6.22 8.62 -1.73
N ALA A 50 5.54 8.92 -0.63
CA ALA A 50 5.90 8.38 0.69
C ALA A 50 5.82 6.85 0.72
N CYS A 51 4.80 6.27 0.10
CA CYS A 51 4.66 4.81 0.00
C CYS A 51 5.79 4.17 -0.83
N LEU A 52 6.12 4.77 -1.98
CA LEU A 52 7.21 4.28 -2.83
C LEU A 52 8.58 4.42 -2.13
N ASP A 53 8.80 5.54 -1.47
CA ASP A 53 10.00 5.76 -0.67
C ASP A 53 10.14 4.72 0.43
N ALA A 54 9.09 4.49 1.22
CA ALA A 54 9.08 3.49 2.28
C ALA A 54 9.37 2.08 1.74
N THR A 55 8.78 1.72 0.61
CA THR A 55 8.99 0.40 -0.02
C THR A 55 10.45 0.23 -0.48
N SER A 56 11.06 1.29 -1.02
CA SER A 56 12.45 1.27 -1.47
C SER A 56 13.46 1.16 -0.32
N GLN A 57 13.06 1.55 0.90
CA GLN A 57 13.91 1.51 2.09
C GLN A 57 13.89 0.17 2.83
N LEU A 58 12.95 -0.72 2.50
CA LEU A 58 12.90 -2.05 3.07
C LEU A 58 13.41 -3.09 2.08
N SER A 59 14.35 -3.91 2.52
CA SER A 59 14.87 -5.01 1.71
C SER A 59 15.06 -6.28 2.54
N ILE A 60 14.84 -7.42 1.92
CA ILE A 60 15.18 -8.72 2.49
C ILE A 60 16.66 -8.97 2.19
N VAL A 61 17.40 -9.43 3.17
CA VAL A 61 18.79 -9.83 3.00
C VAL A 61 18.82 -11.31 2.65
N ASP A 62 19.14 -11.63 1.42
CA ASP A 62 19.13 -13.02 0.90
C ASP A 62 20.25 -13.89 1.48
N LYS A 63 21.26 -13.24 2.09
CA LYS A 63 22.40 -13.92 2.68
C LYS A 63 22.41 -13.70 4.20
N GLY A 64 22.73 -14.73 4.95
CA GLY A 64 22.85 -14.66 6.41
C GLY A 64 21.73 -15.41 7.12
N PHE A 65 20.89 -14.71 7.87
CA PHE A 65 19.85 -15.33 8.70
C PHE A 65 18.47 -15.43 8.01
N THR A 66 18.41 -15.30 6.68
CA THR A 66 17.18 -15.64 5.96
C THR A 66 17.23 -17.13 5.64
N CYS A 67 16.53 -17.91 6.43
CA CYS A 67 16.54 -19.36 6.33
C CYS A 67 15.21 -19.95 6.84
N TRP A 68 15.03 -21.20 6.51
CA TRP A 68 13.91 -22.02 6.96
C TRP A 68 14.42 -23.16 7.82
N GLU A 69 13.72 -23.50 8.87
CA GLU A 69 14.06 -24.57 9.81
C GLU A 69 12.82 -25.38 10.17
N GLU A 70 12.97 -26.68 10.22
CA GLU A 70 11.98 -27.62 10.69
C GLU A 70 12.50 -28.25 11.98
N ASP A 71 11.93 -27.84 13.10
CA ASP A 71 12.47 -28.17 14.43
C ASP A 71 11.96 -29.52 14.98
N ASP A 72 10.93 -30.12 14.37
CA ASP A 72 10.41 -31.47 14.70
C ASP A 72 9.43 -31.90 13.60
N PRO A 73 9.48 -33.17 13.13
CA PRO A 73 8.57 -33.65 12.09
C PRO A 73 7.09 -33.55 12.44
N LEU A 74 6.74 -33.13 13.63
CA LEU A 74 5.35 -33.10 14.08
C LEU A 74 4.72 -31.74 14.36
N THR A 75 5.46 -30.62 14.55
CA THR A 75 4.76 -29.47 15.15
C THR A 75 5.22 -28.06 14.86
N ILE A 76 6.45 -27.75 14.51
CA ILE A 76 6.87 -26.34 14.41
C ILE A 76 7.73 -26.09 13.18
N ARG A 77 7.20 -25.29 12.26
CA ARG A 77 7.98 -24.76 11.14
C ARG A 77 8.32 -23.30 11.40
N GLN A 78 9.56 -22.95 11.16
CA GLN A 78 10.08 -21.62 11.45
C GLN A 78 10.76 -21.05 10.22
N THR A 79 10.35 -19.83 9.86
CA THR A 79 11.00 -19.07 8.81
C THR A 79 11.63 -17.84 9.42
N PHE A 80 12.92 -17.68 9.25
CA PHE A 80 13.67 -16.51 9.66
C PHE A 80 13.85 -15.60 8.45
N ILE A 81 13.55 -14.34 8.59
CA ILE A 81 13.66 -13.35 7.53
C ILE A 81 14.47 -12.19 8.08
N GLN A 82 15.62 -11.94 7.47
CA GLN A 82 16.46 -10.80 7.80
C GLN A 82 16.03 -9.60 6.97
N ILE A 83 15.55 -8.57 7.66
CA ILE A 83 15.06 -7.34 7.04
C ILE A 83 16.05 -6.22 7.33
N LYS A 84 16.46 -5.50 6.31
CA LYS A 84 17.26 -4.29 6.40
C LYS A 84 16.39 -3.07 6.11
N ARG A 85 16.47 -2.07 6.99
CA ARG A 85 15.92 -0.75 6.76
C ARG A 85 17.01 0.21 6.29
N GLY A 86 16.72 1.00 5.26
CA GLY A 86 17.61 2.06 4.77
C GLY A 86 17.68 3.26 5.70
N ALA A 87 18.40 4.30 5.24
CA ALA A 87 18.73 5.48 6.03
C ALA A 87 17.66 6.57 6.03
N LYS A 88 16.66 6.48 5.16
CA LYS A 88 15.65 7.53 5.04
C LYS A 88 14.65 7.43 6.18
N GLU A 89 14.41 8.55 6.84
CA GLU A 89 13.43 8.67 7.90
C GLU A 89 12.00 8.63 7.33
N PHE A 90 11.17 7.75 7.85
CA PHE A 90 9.75 7.67 7.62
C PHE A 90 9.07 6.91 8.76
N ASP A 91 7.80 7.18 8.96
CA ASP A 91 7.02 6.57 10.05
C ASP A 91 6.66 5.13 9.69
N LEU A 92 7.41 4.18 10.23
CA LEU A 92 7.19 2.75 10.04
C LEU A 92 6.44 2.19 11.26
N THR A 93 5.15 1.93 11.12
CA THR A 93 4.32 1.39 12.21
C THR A 93 4.30 -0.13 12.25
N GLY A 94 4.65 -0.77 11.15
CA GLY A 94 4.69 -2.23 11.06
C GLY A 94 5.24 -2.71 9.72
N ILE A 95 5.32 -4.03 9.59
CA ILE A 95 5.75 -4.69 8.35
C ILE A 95 4.75 -5.80 8.05
N TYR A 96 4.26 -5.84 6.83
CA TYR A 96 3.58 -6.99 6.26
C TYR A 96 4.60 -7.96 5.69
N LEU A 97 4.43 -9.22 6.03
CA LEU A 97 5.19 -10.33 5.49
C LEU A 97 4.22 -11.21 4.71
N SER A 98 4.56 -11.52 3.49
CA SER A 98 3.80 -12.49 2.68
C SER A 98 4.73 -13.61 2.25
N THR A 99 4.31 -14.83 2.51
CA THR A 99 4.98 -16.04 2.05
C THR A 99 4.09 -16.73 1.03
N GLU A 100 4.67 -17.16 -0.07
CA GLU A 100 3.98 -17.89 -1.12
C GLU A 100 4.55 -19.31 -1.19
N THR A 101 3.64 -20.29 -1.29
CA THR A 101 3.99 -21.69 -1.39
C THR A 101 2.97 -22.40 -2.28
N ASP A 102 3.42 -23.12 -3.29
CA ASP A 102 2.56 -23.83 -4.26
C ASP A 102 1.43 -22.95 -4.84
N GLY A 103 1.72 -21.63 -5.05
CA GLY A 103 0.75 -20.66 -5.55
C GLY A 103 -0.25 -20.15 -4.52
N VAL A 104 -0.14 -20.56 -3.25
CA VAL A 104 -0.96 -20.04 -2.15
C VAL A 104 -0.17 -19.01 -1.36
N SER A 105 -0.76 -17.83 -1.17
CA SER A 105 -0.14 -16.72 -0.43
C SER A 105 -0.68 -16.64 0.99
N TYR A 106 0.22 -16.57 1.96
CA TYR A 106 -0.09 -16.36 3.38
C TYR A 106 0.47 -15.02 3.82
N SER A 107 -0.36 -14.20 4.44
CA SER A 107 0.04 -12.86 4.88
C SER A 107 0.04 -12.76 6.40
N PHE A 108 1.10 -12.17 6.93
CA PHE A 108 1.29 -11.89 8.35
C PHE A 108 1.67 -10.43 8.52
N ASN A 109 1.29 -9.84 9.64
CA ASN A 109 1.81 -8.54 10.03
C ASN A 109 2.64 -8.67 11.31
N THR A 110 3.45 -7.69 11.61
CA THR A 110 4.28 -7.70 12.83
C THR A 110 3.48 -7.72 14.13
N SER A 111 2.19 -7.39 14.09
CA SER A 111 1.27 -7.51 15.23
C SER A 111 0.70 -8.92 15.39
N SER A 112 0.94 -9.82 14.44
CA SER A 112 0.43 -11.20 14.48
C SER A 112 1.13 -12.00 15.56
N ALA A 113 0.38 -12.83 16.28
CA ALA A 113 0.92 -13.70 17.32
C ALA A 113 1.97 -14.71 16.79
N ASN A 114 1.92 -15.00 15.49
CA ASN A 114 2.82 -15.91 14.80
C ASN A 114 4.15 -15.27 14.37
N VAL A 115 4.27 -13.93 14.48
CA VAL A 115 5.47 -13.19 14.11
C VAL A 115 6.21 -12.81 15.38
N LYS A 116 7.47 -13.16 15.48
CA LYS A 116 8.29 -12.96 16.69
C LYS A 116 9.70 -12.52 16.33
N SER A 117 10.39 -11.92 17.27
CA SER A 117 11.82 -11.58 17.14
C SER A 117 12.68 -12.42 18.07
N PRO A 118 13.82 -12.93 17.60
CA PRO A 118 14.85 -13.50 18.49
C PRO A 118 15.41 -12.44 19.45
N PRO A 119 15.96 -12.83 20.63
CA PRO A 119 16.10 -14.19 21.14
C PRO A 119 14.96 -14.66 22.04
N LEU A 120 14.03 -13.82 22.44
CA LEU A 120 13.10 -14.08 23.54
C LEU A 120 11.63 -14.28 23.12
N PHE A 121 11.33 -14.52 21.85
CA PHE A 121 9.96 -14.69 21.34
C PHE A 121 9.02 -13.50 21.70
N SER A 122 9.59 -12.34 21.88
CA SER A 122 8.86 -11.10 22.09
C SER A 122 8.17 -10.63 20.80
N ALA A 123 7.27 -9.65 20.92
CA ALA A 123 6.73 -8.98 19.77
C ALA A 123 7.87 -8.47 18.87
N PRO A 124 7.77 -8.61 17.54
CA PRO A 124 8.84 -8.22 16.64
C PRO A 124 9.09 -6.71 16.77
N LYS A 125 10.36 -6.38 16.99
CA LYS A 125 10.78 -4.99 16.99
C LYS A 125 10.89 -4.51 15.56
N ILE A 126 10.28 -3.38 15.29
CA ILE A 126 10.42 -2.72 14.00
C ILE A 126 11.84 -2.17 13.88
N PRO A 127 12.57 -2.42 12.78
CA PRO A 127 13.93 -1.95 12.62
C PRO A 127 14.00 -0.42 12.61
N PHE A 128 14.97 0.14 13.32
CA PHE A 128 15.33 1.55 13.21
C PHE A 128 16.05 1.83 11.88
N GLU A 129 16.29 3.09 11.59
CA GLU A 129 17.07 3.52 10.43
C GLU A 129 18.44 2.88 10.42
N ASN A 130 18.86 2.40 9.24
CA ASN A 130 20.11 1.65 9.04
C ASN A 130 20.25 0.38 9.89
N GLU A 131 19.18 -0.09 10.51
CA GLU A 131 19.19 -1.31 11.31
C GLU A 131 18.83 -2.54 10.45
N ILE A 132 19.45 -3.65 10.81
CA ILE A 132 19.10 -4.97 10.29
C ILE A 132 18.42 -5.74 11.40
N GLN A 133 17.20 -6.19 11.16
CA GLN A 133 16.40 -6.96 12.12
C GLN A 133 16.08 -8.33 11.56
N VAL A 134 16.21 -9.35 12.38
CA VAL A 134 15.71 -10.71 12.04
C VAL A 134 14.30 -10.86 12.60
N ILE A 135 13.37 -11.17 11.73
CA ILE A 135 11.99 -11.50 12.11
C ILE A 135 11.79 -13.00 11.91
N LYS A 136 11.22 -13.65 12.91
CA LYS A 136 10.89 -15.07 12.90
C LYS A 136 9.39 -15.23 12.73
N ILE A 137 8.98 -15.93 11.69
CA ILE A 137 7.61 -16.41 11.54
C ILE A 137 7.54 -17.81 12.11
N VAL A 138 6.74 -18.00 13.14
CA VAL A 138 6.52 -19.29 13.78
C VAL A 138 5.15 -19.78 13.38
N VAL A 139 5.11 -20.86 12.62
CA VAL A 139 3.85 -21.55 12.31
C VAL A 139 3.73 -22.74 13.25
N VAL A 140 2.91 -22.58 14.27
CA VAL A 140 2.61 -23.69 15.19
C VAL A 140 1.52 -24.54 14.57
N GLY A 141 1.84 -25.77 14.22
CA GLY A 141 0.87 -26.76 13.77
C GLY A 141 -0.10 -27.13 14.90
N SER A 142 -1.29 -26.53 14.87
CA SER A 142 -2.41 -27.04 15.65
C SER A 142 -3.39 -27.71 14.69
N VAL A 143 -3.91 -28.85 15.08
CA VAL A 143 -4.84 -29.69 14.29
C VAL A 143 -6.11 -28.96 13.81
N ALA A 144 -6.32 -27.75 14.28
CA ALA A 144 -7.49 -26.90 13.98
C ALA A 144 -7.19 -25.70 13.08
N HIS A 145 -5.94 -25.44 12.67
CA HIS A 145 -5.60 -24.30 11.82
C HIS A 145 -5.14 -24.73 10.43
N PRO A 146 -5.59 -24.03 9.35
CA PRO A 146 -5.19 -24.34 7.97
C PRO A 146 -3.68 -24.18 7.71
N PHE A 147 -2.91 -23.65 8.68
CA PHE A 147 -1.46 -23.47 8.62
C PHE A 147 -0.64 -24.65 9.11
N SER A 148 -1.27 -25.74 9.57
CA SER A 148 -0.56 -26.91 10.10
C SER A 148 0.30 -27.67 9.09
N SER A 149 0.19 -27.31 7.81
CA SER A 149 0.93 -27.92 6.70
C SER A 149 1.57 -26.88 5.78
N MET A 150 2.00 -25.74 6.33
CA MET A 150 2.65 -24.72 5.51
C MET A 150 3.96 -25.31 4.97
N PRO A 151 4.07 -25.57 3.66
CA PRO A 151 5.29 -26.08 3.07
C PRO A 151 6.38 -24.99 3.06
N ILE A 152 7.56 -25.35 2.64
CA ILE A 152 8.69 -24.42 2.49
C ILE A 152 8.24 -23.25 1.58
N PRO A 153 8.43 -22.00 1.97
CA PRO A 153 8.03 -20.89 1.13
C PRO A 153 8.91 -20.79 -0.13
N ASP A 154 8.28 -20.75 -1.29
CA ASP A 154 8.94 -20.51 -2.58
C ASP A 154 9.37 -19.06 -2.72
N ARG A 155 8.59 -18.16 -2.12
CA ARG A 155 8.83 -16.72 -2.17
C ARG A 155 8.43 -16.06 -0.86
N VAL A 156 9.22 -15.07 -0.47
CA VAL A 156 8.93 -14.19 0.66
C VAL A 156 8.92 -12.75 0.17
N SER A 157 7.91 -12.00 0.55
CA SER A 157 7.78 -10.58 0.22
C SER A 157 7.50 -9.79 1.50
N ILE A 158 7.95 -8.54 1.51
CA ILE A 158 7.72 -7.61 2.61
C ILE A 158 7.13 -6.31 2.10
N ALA A 159 6.27 -5.69 2.90
CA ALA A 159 5.75 -4.35 2.61
C ALA A 159 5.67 -3.54 3.91
N PRO A 160 6.01 -2.24 3.87
CA PRO A 160 5.88 -1.35 5.02
C PRO A 160 4.41 -1.07 5.35
N ILE A 161 4.12 -0.86 6.63
CA ILE A 161 2.90 -0.25 7.15
C ILE A 161 3.29 1.13 7.67
N ILE A 162 2.82 2.17 7.04
CA ILE A 162 3.09 3.58 7.33
C ILE A 162 1.83 4.30 7.80
#